data_039ec8fe3fa32fc24ddd8a30faf7ed22
#
_entry.id   039ec8fe3fa32fc24ddd8a30faf7ed22
#
_cell.length_a   1.000
_cell.length_b   1.000
_cell.length_c   1.000
_cell.angle_alpha   90.00
_cell.angle_beta   90.00
_cell.angle_gamma   90.00
#
_symmetry.space_group_name_H-M   'P 1'
#
loop_
_entity.id
_entity.type
_entity.pdbx_description
1 polymer ?
#
loop_
_entity_poly.entity_id
_entity_poly.type
_entity_poly.pdbx_seq_one_letter_code
_entity_poly.pdbx_strand_id
1 'polypeptide(L)'
;MDDKLSIKVNVAERYYPLKIERSDEEKIRRAAKMINDRVLQYKQRYTDKDTQDFLAMASLQFVIRMLEREEKLDVNPVLEGLSDLERDLDDFIERKIGSL
;
A
#
# COMPACT_ATOMS: atom_id res chain seq x y z
N MET A 1 -11.62 24.05 20.45
CA MET A 1 -10.17 23.90 20.51
C MET A 1 -9.69 23.12 19.29
N ASP A 2 -8.68 23.61 18.62
CA ASP A 2 -8.22 22.99 17.39
C ASP A 2 -7.24 21.87 17.70
N ASP A 3 -7.65 20.63 17.44
CA ASP A 3 -6.80 19.43 17.61
C ASP A 3 -6.04 19.08 16.33
N LYS A 4 -5.96 20.02 15.41
CA LYS A 4 -5.22 19.82 14.17
C LYS A 4 -3.72 19.88 14.39
N LEU A 5 -3.02 19.04 13.66
CA LEU A 5 -1.58 18.96 13.71
C LEU A 5 -1.05 19.01 12.28
N SER A 6 -0.02 19.81 12.05
CA SER A 6 0.66 19.85 10.76
C SER A 6 1.87 18.93 10.81
N ILE A 7 1.93 17.96 9.91
CA ILE A 7 3.06 17.02 9.85
C ILE A 7 3.56 16.92 8.42
N LYS A 8 4.77 16.42 8.26
CA LYS A 8 5.31 16.02 6.97
C LYS A 8 5.46 14.52 6.96
N VAL A 9 4.93 13.89 5.94
CA VAL A 9 4.95 12.44 5.81
C VAL A 9 5.74 12.06 4.57
N ASN A 10 6.70 11.17 4.75
CA ASN A 10 7.48 10.64 3.64
C ASN A 10 6.70 9.51 2.97
N VAL A 11 6.41 9.65 1.69
CA VAL A 11 5.78 8.59 0.89
C VAL A 11 6.55 8.48 -0.42
N ALA A 12 7.10 7.31 -0.66
CA ALA A 12 7.82 7.01 -1.89
C ALA A 12 8.90 8.05 -2.20
N GLU A 13 9.74 8.35 -1.21
CA GLU A 13 10.91 9.23 -1.32
C GLU A 13 10.57 10.72 -1.42
N ARG A 14 9.30 11.10 -1.21
CA ARG A 14 8.91 12.51 -1.21
C ARG A 14 8.19 12.84 0.09
N TYR A 15 8.32 14.09 0.53
CA TYR A 15 7.66 14.58 1.74
C TYR A 15 6.42 15.36 1.37
N TYR A 16 5.33 15.06 2.06
CA TYR A 16 4.05 15.71 1.85
C TYR A 16 3.59 16.37 3.14
N PRO A 17 3.25 17.68 3.10
CA PRO A 17 2.68 18.33 4.27
C PRO A 17 1.21 17.97 4.39
N LEU A 18 0.81 17.58 5.59
CA LEU A 18 -0.57 17.20 5.87
C LEU A 18 -1.04 17.92 7.13
N LYS A 19 -2.28 18.37 7.11
CA LYS A 19 -2.95 18.87 8.30
C LYS A 19 -3.98 17.82 8.73
N ILE A 20 -3.76 17.25 9.90
CA ILE A 20 -4.51 16.08 10.36
C ILE A 20 -5.01 16.29 11.78
N GLU A 21 -5.93 15.42 12.22
CA GLU A 21 -6.28 15.34 13.64
C GLU A 21 -5.13 14.68 14.38
N ARG A 22 -4.83 15.14 15.61
CA ARG A 22 -3.76 14.53 16.42
C ARG A 22 -3.99 13.05 16.65
N SER A 23 -5.25 12.66 16.83
CA SER A 23 -5.60 11.25 17.06
C SER A 23 -5.28 10.35 15.86
N ASP A 24 -5.10 10.91 14.68
CA ASP A 24 -4.83 10.14 13.47
C ASP A 24 -3.34 10.05 13.13
N GLU A 25 -2.49 10.74 13.88
CA GLU A 25 -1.06 10.83 13.51
C GLU A 25 -0.40 9.46 13.43
N GLU A 26 -0.59 8.63 14.45
CA GLU A 26 0.04 7.31 14.49
C GLU A 26 -0.43 6.44 13.31
N LYS A 27 -1.73 6.48 13.04
CA LYS A 27 -2.30 5.70 11.94
C LYS A 27 -1.74 6.14 10.59
N ILE A 28 -1.63 7.45 10.38
CA ILE A 28 -1.12 8.00 9.12
C ILE A 28 0.35 7.66 8.93
N ARG A 29 1.16 7.79 9.98
CA ARG A 29 2.57 7.44 9.90
C ARG A 29 2.77 5.94 9.67
N ARG A 30 1.93 5.12 10.29
CA ARG A 30 1.95 3.68 10.08
C ARG A 30 1.57 3.33 8.64
N ALA A 31 0.55 3.99 8.10
CA ALA A 31 0.15 3.78 6.71
C ALA A 31 1.27 4.14 5.74
N ALA A 32 1.91 5.29 5.96
CA ALA A 32 3.05 5.71 5.14
C ALA A 32 4.20 4.69 5.21
N LYS A 33 4.48 4.19 6.41
CA LYS A 33 5.53 3.18 6.59
C LYS A 33 5.20 1.90 5.82
N MET A 34 3.96 1.45 5.85
CA MET A 34 3.55 0.25 5.12
C MET A 34 3.73 0.43 3.61
N ILE A 35 3.36 1.60 3.10
CA ILE A 35 3.57 1.90 1.68
C ILE A 35 5.05 1.90 1.34
N ASN A 36 5.86 2.59 2.16
CA ASN A 36 7.29 2.71 1.90
C ASN A 36 8.01 1.36 1.98
N ASP A 37 7.62 0.51 2.92
CA ASP A 37 8.19 -0.83 3.03
C ASP A 37 7.89 -1.66 1.78
N ARG A 38 6.69 -1.54 1.24
CA ARG A 38 6.31 -2.26 0.03
C ARG A 38 7.04 -1.71 -1.19
N VAL A 39 7.16 -0.40 -1.31
CA VAL A 39 7.93 0.24 -2.38
C VAL A 39 9.38 -0.25 -2.34
N LEU A 40 9.96 -0.33 -1.15
CA LEU A 40 11.33 -0.80 -0.99
C LEU A 40 11.48 -2.27 -1.43
N GLN A 41 10.53 -3.12 -1.09
CA GLN A 41 10.53 -4.51 -1.52
C GLN A 41 10.55 -4.63 -3.04
N TYR A 42 9.72 -3.86 -3.73
CA TYR A 42 9.70 -3.86 -5.19
C TYR A 42 10.99 -3.29 -5.76
N LYS A 43 11.53 -2.25 -5.16
CA LYS A 43 12.78 -1.65 -5.58
C LYS A 43 13.94 -2.65 -5.55
N GLN A 44 13.92 -3.55 -4.58
CA GLN A 44 14.95 -4.60 -4.46
C GLN A 44 14.77 -5.72 -5.49
N ARG A 45 13.57 -5.93 -5.99
CA ARG A 45 13.27 -6.99 -6.96
C ARG A 45 13.44 -6.56 -8.40
N TYR A 46 13.19 -5.29 -8.70
CA TYR A 46 13.19 -4.79 -10.07
C TYR A 46 14.24 -3.69 -10.23
N THR A 47 15.01 -3.78 -11.29
CA THR A 47 16.08 -2.83 -11.56
C THR A 47 15.76 -1.86 -12.71
N ASP A 48 14.72 -2.16 -13.47
CA ASP A 48 14.36 -1.43 -14.69
C ASP A 48 13.16 -0.52 -14.54
N LYS A 49 12.72 -0.30 -13.29
CA LYS A 49 11.56 0.53 -12.99
C LYS A 49 11.91 1.62 -12.01
N ASP A 50 11.08 2.67 -11.96
CA ASP A 50 11.32 3.81 -11.09
C ASP A 50 10.40 3.79 -9.86
N THR A 51 10.59 4.77 -8.99
CA THR A 51 9.84 4.87 -7.74
C THR A 51 8.34 5.02 -7.99
N GLN A 52 7.94 5.72 -9.04
CA GLN A 52 6.53 5.86 -9.36
C GLN A 52 5.90 4.53 -9.74
N ASP A 53 6.61 3.70 -10.48
CA ASP A 53 6.13 2.36 -10.82
C ASP A 53 5.93 1.53 -9.56
N PHE A 54 6.88 1.59 -8.63
CA PHE A 54 6.78 0.84 -7.38
C PHE A 54 5.63 1.35 -6.51
N LEU A 55 5.40 2.66 -6.49
CA LEU A 55 4.27 3.23 -5.77
C LEU A 55 2.95 2.79 -6.37
N ALA A 56 2.85 2.77 -7.70
CA ALA A 56 1.66 2.29 -8.38
C ALA A 56 1.38 0.82 -8.06
N MET A 57 2.42 -0.01 -8.07
CA MET A 57 2.30 -1.43 -7.73
C MET A 57 1.83 -1.62 -6.29
N ALA A 58 2.42 -0.88 -5.37
CA ALA A 58 2.05 -0.97 -3.96
C ALA A 58 0.61 -0.50 -3.73
N SER A 59 0.23 0.61 -4.35
CA SER A 59 -1.12 1.15 -4.23
C SER A 59 -2.17 0.18 -4.75
N LEU A 60 -1.92 -0.39 -5.91
CA LEU A 60 -2.83 -1.35 -6.51
C LEU A 60 -2.99 -2.58 -5.62
N GLN A 61 -1.90 -3.10 -5.09
CA GLN A 61 -1.94 -4.25 -4.21
C GLN A 61 -2.75 -3.99 -2.94
N PHE A 62 -2.53 -2.85 -2.30
CA PHE A 62 -3.26 -2.53 -1.07
C PHE A 62 -4.75 -2.32 -1.33
N VAL A 63 -5.10 -1.67 -2.44
CA VAL A 63 -6.52 -1.45 -2.78
C VAL A 63 -7.21 -2.79 -3.10
N ILE A 64 -6.55 -3.66 -3.82
CA ILE A 64 -7.11 -4.98 -4.12
C ILE A 64 -7.37 -5.77 -2.84
N ARG A 65 -6.42 -5.74 -1.92
CA ARG A 65 -6.61 -6.40 -0.61
C ARG A 65 -7.76 -5.81 0.17
N MET A 66 -7.91 -4.50 0.12
CA MET A 66 -9.02 -3.82 0.77
C MET A 66 -10.35 -4.27 0.20
N LEU A 67 -10.45 -4.34 -1.12
CA LEU A 67 -11.67 -4.79 -1.79
C LEU A 67 -12.00 -6.25 -1.46
N GLU A 68 -11.00 -7.10 -1.42
CA GLU A 68 -11.19 -8.50 -1.04
C GLU A 68 -11.67 -8.64 0.40
N ARG A 69 -11.18 -7.78 1.28
CA ARG A 69 -11.61 -7.76 2.67
C ARG A 69 -13.08 -7.37 2.80
N GLU A 70 -13.52 -6.40 2.02
CA GLU A 70 -14.93 -6.00 1.98
C GLU A 70 -15.81 -7.15 1.51
N GLU A 71 -15.39 -7.86 0.49
CA GLU A 71 -16.12 -9.03 -0.02
C GLU A 71 -16.25 -10.10 1.05
N LYS A 72 -15.23 -10.30 1.86
CA LYS A 72 -15.22 -11.30 2.92
C LYS A 72 -16.11 -10.95 4.09
N LEU A 73 -16.39 -9.68 4.29
CA LEU A 73 -17.34 -9.25 5.32
C LEU A 73 -18.78 -9.62 4.95
N ASP A 74 -19.07 -9.67 3.65
CA ASP A 74 -20.39 -9.98 3.13
C ASP A 74 -20.60 -11.46 2.91
N VAL A 75 -19.54 -12.21 2.64
CA VAL A 75 -19.60 -13.64 2.36
C VAL A 75 -18.72 -14.34 3.40
N ASN A 76 -19.21 -15.46 3.91
CA ASN A 76 -18.45 -16.23 4.89
C ASN A 76 -17.13 -16.68 4.28
N PRO A 77 -16.00 -16.11 4.69
CA PRO A 77 -14.75 -16.32 3.96
C PRO A 77 -14.17 -17.70 4.18
N VAL A 78 -13.64 -18.26 3.14
CA VAL A 78 -12.75 -19.38 3.24
C VAL A 78 -11.37 -18.81 3.51
N LEU A 79 -10.95 -18.84 4.75
CA LEU A 79 -9.67 -18.24 5.18
C LEU A 79 -8.47 -18.92 4.54
N GLU A 80 -8.65 -20.14 4.06
CA GLU A 80 -7.58 -20.96 3.49
C GLU A 80 -6.93 -20.35 2.25
N GLY A 81 -7.67 -19.53 1.50
CA GLY A 81 -7.15 -18.98 0.26
C GLY A 81 -6.42 -17.66 0.40
N LEU A 82 -6.32 -17.10 1.62
CA LEU A 82 -5.76 -15.75 1.77
C LEU A 82 -4.31 -15.62 1.31
N SER A 83 -3.46 -16.55 1.72
CA SER A 83 -2.07 -16.52 1.32
C SER A 83 -1.90 -16.75 -0.18
N ASP A 84 -2.72 -17.62 -0.74
CA ASP A 84 -2.70 -17.91 -2.17
C ASP A 84 -3.19 -16.72 -2.98
N LEU A 85 -4.23 -16.02 -2.49
CA LEU A 85 -4.73 -14.80 -3.13
C LEU A 85 -3.67 -13.70 -3.15
N GLU A 86 -2.95 -13.50 -2.07
CA GLU A 86 -1.87 -12.54 -2.04
C GLU A 86 -0.78 -12.86 -3.06
N ARG A 87 -0.42 -14.12 -3.16
CA ARG A 87 0.56 -14.58 -4.13
C ARG A 87 0.07 -14.37 -5.55
N ASP A 88 -1.18 -14.71 -5.82
CA ASP A 88 -1.79 -14.54 -7.14
C ASP A 88 -1.83 -13.07 -7.54
N LEU A 89 -2.11 -12.18 -6.59
CA LEU A 89 -2.12 -10.75 -6.84
C LEU A 89 -0.72 -10.22 -7.15
N ASP A 90 0.28 -10.66 -6.41
CA ASP A 90 1.65 -10.28 -6.68
C ASP A 90 2.09 -10.77 -8.06
N ASP A 91 1.73 -11.99 -8.42
CA ASP A 91 2.02 -12.55 -9.74
C ASP A 91 1.30 -11.77 -10.84
N PHE A 92 0.05 -11.40 -10.61
CA PHE A 92 -0.71 -10.62 -11.57
C PHE A 92 -0.07 -9.25 -11.81
N ILE A 93 0.29 -8.55 -10.74
CA ILE A 93 0.95 -7.25 -10.83
C ILE A 93 2.28 -7.38 -11.55
N GLU A 94 3.06 -8.39 -11.21
CA GLU A 94 4.35 -8.64 -11.83
C GLU A 94 4.21 -8.89 -13.33
N ARG A 95 3.24 -9.72 -13.75
CA ARG A 95 3.03 -10.01 -15.17
C ARG A 95 2.56 -8.79 -15.95
N LYS A 96 1.66 -7.99 -15.37
CA LYS A 96 1.09 -6.84 -16.08
C LYS A 96 2.05 -5.67 -16.16
N ILE A 97 2.75 -5.39 -15.09
CA ILE A 97 3.67 -4.25 -15.02
C ILE A 97 5.05 -4.65 -15.54
N GLY A 98 5.47 -5.87 -15.25
CA GLY A 98 6.75 -6.38 -15.69
C GLY A 98 6.87 -6.53 -17.20
N SER A 99 5.74 -6.66 -17.91
CA SER A 99 5.76 -6.78 -19.37
C SER A 99 5.75 -5.43 -20.10
N LEU A 100 5.62 -4.36 -19.36
CA LEU A 100 5.69 -3.03 -19.93
C LEU A 100 7.13 -2.60 -20.15
#